data_88256101c602b9163c532dd93a9ba11c
#
_entry.id   88256101c602b9163c532dd93a9ba11c
#
_cell.length_a   1.000
_cell.length_b   1.000
_cell.length_c   1.000
_cell.angle_alpha   90.00
_cell.angle_beta   90.00
_cell.angle_gamma   90.00
#
_symmetry.space_group_name_H-M   'P 1'
#
loop_
_entity.id
_entity.type
_entity.pdbx_description
1 polymer ?
#
loop_
_entity_poly.entity_id
_entity_poly.type
_entity_poly.pdbx_seq_one_letter_code
_entity_poly.pdbx_strand_id
1 'polypeptide(L)'
;MESYYLVVHKGDANMFIDRLIESIQEKNNPTVVGLDPKIEYVPSFIKEKTFKEFGVNLKGASEAIIQFNKMIIDSIYDQVPAVKPQLAYYEMYGVDGVYAFDETCKYAKRKGLLVIADGKRNDIGTTAEAYSKAFLGLTDIDKEIKQKAFDVDALTVSPYLGVDGIKPFIDDCINNKKGIFVLVKTSNKSSGQLQDIVTQHGNSIYEIVAGYVNDWGKPVTGKYGYSSVGAVVGATYPNQAKLLRTIMRTAYILVPGYGAQGGTARDCANSFHKDKLGAIVNASRSVMCAYKSDMWKKEYSEERFAEASRAEVIRMKDDLNAALERK
;
A
#
# COMPACT_ATOMS: atom_id res chain seq x y z
N MET A 1 -6.33 -27.84 -31.35
CA MET A 1 -6.34 -26.79 -30.30
C MET A 1 -5.24 -27.18 -29.32
N GLU A 2 -4.02 -26.74 -29.63
CA GLU A 2 -2.85 -27.03 -28.82
C GLU A 2 -2.75 -26.05 -27.67
N SER A 3 -2.70 -26.61 -26.48
CA SER A 3 -2.52 -25.92 -25.21
C SER A 3 -1.06 -25.47 -25.11
N TYR A 4 -0.79 -24.19 -25.35
CA TYR A 4 0.51 -23.59 -25.02
C TYR A 4 0.60 -23.38 -23.50
N TYR A 5 1.08 -24.39 -22.80
CA TYR A 5 1.65 -24.20 -21.47
C TYR A 5 3.02 -23.53 -21.65
N LEU A 6 3.08 -22.23 -21.40
CA LEU A 6 4.34 -21.52 -21.20
C LEU A 6 5.04 -22.16 -20.00
N VAL A 7 6.12 -22.88 -20.26
CA VAL A 7 7.08 -23.30 -19.24
C VAL A 7 7.71 -22.04 -18.67
N VAL A 8 7.26 -21.60 -17.51
CA VAL A 8 7.94 -20.55 -16.75
C VAL A 8 9.27 -21.13 -16.29
N HIS A 9 10.36 -20.72 -16.91
CA HIS A 9 11.70 -20.98 -16.39
C HIS A 9 11.78 -20.47 -14.94
N LYS A 10 12.03 -21.36 -14.00
CA LYS A 10 12.45 -21.07 -12.63
C LYS A 10 13.84 -20.42 -12.68
N GLY A 11 13.91 -19.12 -12.76
CA GLY A 11 15.13 -18.32 -12.79
C GLY A 11 14.86 -16.90 -12.26
N ASP A 12 15.13 -16.66 -10.98
CA ASP A 12 15.74 -15.48 -10.38
C ASP A 12 15.08 -14.10 -10.40
N ALA A 13 13.75 -13.97 -10.45
CA ALA A 13 13.15 -12.72 -9.98
C ALA A 13 12.00 -13.05 -9.03
N ASN A 14 12.22 -12.87 -7.73
CA ASN A 14 11.19 -13.07 -6.71
C ASN A 14 9.94 -12.25 -7.03
N MET A 15 8.75 -12.87 -6.92
CA MET A 15 7.47 -12.17 -7.05
C MET A 15 7.40 -11.01 -6.04
N PHE A 16 6.56 -10.01 -6.32
CA PHE A 16 6.35 -8.91 -5.37
C PHE A 16 6.09 -9.41 -3.95
N ILE A 17 5.22 -10.39 -3.83
CA ILE A 17 4.83 -10.94 -2.53
C ILE A 17 6.00 -11.60 -1.78
N ASP A 18 6.90 -12.27 -2.49
CA ASP A 18 8.07 -12.89 -1.88
C ASP A 18 9.02 -11.82 -1.34
N ARG A 19 9.28 -10.75 -2.12
CA ARG A 19 10.10 -9.62 -1.67
C ARG A 19 9.49 -8.91 -0.45
N LEU A 20 8.15 -8.78 -0.43
CA LEU A 20 7.45 -8.18 0.71
C LEU A 20 7.61 -9.04 1.96
N ILE A 21 7.42 -10.35 1.85
CA ILE A 21 7.56 -11.30 2.98
C ILE A 21 9.00 -11.31 3.50
N GLU A 22 9.98 -11.38 2.62
CA GLU A 22 11.40 -11.34 2.98
C GLU A 22 11.75 -10.07 3.76
N SER A 23 11.29 -8.92 3.28
CA SER A 23 11.52 -7.65 3.96
C SER A 23 10.79 -7.55 5.32
N ILE A 24 9.58 -8.13 5.44
CA ILE A 24 8.86 -8.23 6.73
C ILE A 24 9.66 -9.09 7.71
N GLN A 25 10.16 -10.23 7.26
CA GLN A 25 10.92 -11.17 8.10
C GLN A 25 12.27 -10.58 8.53
N GLU A 26 13.02 -9.97 7.59
CA GLU A 26 14.29 -9.31 7.87
C GLU A 26 14.14 -8.19 8.94
N LYS A 27 13.12 -7.36 8.81
CA LYS A 27 12.87 -6.23 9.72
C LYS A 27 12.03 -6.62 10.94
N ASN A 28 11.52 -7.85 10.97
CA ASN A 28 10.55 -8.34 11.96
C ASN A 28 9.41 -7.33 12.16
N ASN A 29 8.87 -6.80 11.06
CA ASN A 29 7.90 -5.70 11.11
C ASN A 29 6.88 -5.77 9.98
N PRO A 30 5.59 -6.05 10.25
CA PRO A 30 4.53 -6.04 9.25
C PRO A 30 3.91 -4.64 9.02
N THR A 31 4.58 -3.57 9.45
CA THR A 31 4.09 -2.19 9.32
C THR A 31 4.39 -1.63 7.92
N VAL A 32 3.42 -0.97 7.32
CA VAL A 32 3.58 -0.12 6.15
C VAL A 32 3.31 1.33 6.54
N VAL A 33 4.21 2.23 6.19
CA VAL A 33 4.01 3.67 6.48
C VAL A 33 3.30 4.33 5.32
N GLY A 34 2.10 4.83 5.60
CA GLY A 34 1.34 5.63 4.65
C GLY A 34 1.94 7.04 4.56
N LEU A 35 2.20 7.48 3.33
CA LEU A 35 2.64 8.83 3.02
C LEU A 35 1.47 9.60 2.40
N ASP A 36 0.64 10.17 3.28
CA ASP A 36 -0.59 10.89 2.97
C ASP A 36 -0.37 12.39 3.31
N PRO A 37 0.53 13.11 2.60
CA PRO A 37 1.00 14.42 3.04
C PRO A 37 -0.06 15.50 2.85
N LYS A 38 -0.23 16.32 3.90
CA LYS A 38 -0.90 17.60 3.82
C LYS A 38 0.08 18.69 4.19
N ILE A 39 -0.02 19.86 3.58
CA ILE A 39 0.89 20.97 3.87
C ILE A 39 0.88 21.38 5.36
N GLU A 40 -0.23 21.18 6.05
CA GLU A 40 -0.38 21.42 7.49
C GLU A 40 0.39 20.42 8.37
N TYR A 41 0.80 19.27 7.82
CA TYR A 41 1.63 18.27 8.50
C TYR A 41 3.12 18.59 8.38
N VAL A 42 3.49 19.37 7.36
CA VAL A 42 4.88 19.71 7.09
C VAL A 42 5.39 20.70 8.12
N PRO A 43 6.54 20.44 8.75
CA PRO A 43 7.20 21.38 9.69
C PRO A 43 7.41 22.77 9.12
N SER A 44 7.33 23.78 10.00
CA SER A 44 7.42 25.19 9.61
C SER A 44 8.74 25.53 8.92
N PHE A 45 9.85 25.02 9.42
CA PHE A 45 11.18 25.27 8.85
C PHE A 45 11.34 24.75 7.41
N ILE A 46 10.68 23.62 7.08
CA ILE A 46 10.66 23.07 5.70
C ILE A 46 9.86 24.01 4.80
N LYS A 47 8.65 24.40 5.24
CA LYS A 47 7.78 25.33 4.48
C LYS A 47 8.44 26.67 4.24
N GLU A 48 9.02 27.27 5.26
CA GLU A 48 9.71 28.56 5.14
C GLU A 48 10.84 28.51 4.11
N LYS A 49 11.65 27.45 4.15
CA LYS A 49 12.73 27.23 3.18
C LYS A 49 12.18 27.09 1.76
N THR A 50 11.23 26.18 1.54
CA THR A 50 10.72 25.87 0.20
C THR A 50 9.89 27.01 -0.37
N PHE A 51 9.08 27.69 0.45
CA PHE A 51 8.30 28.84 -0.01
C PHE A 51 9.16 30.06 -0.31
N LYS A 52 10.29 30.23 0.39
CA LYS A 52 11.27 31.26 0.03
C LYS A 52 11.92 30.99 -1.33
N GLU A 53 12.19 29.72 -1.64
CA GLU A 53 12.88 29.31 -2.87
C GLU A 53 11.94 29.20 -4.07
N PHE A 54 10.77 28.60 -3.90
CA PHE A 54 9.83 28.23 -4.99
C PHE A 54 8.53 29.05 -5.00
N GLY A 55 8.34 29.91 -4.00
CA GLY A 55 7.12 30.73 -3.83
C GLY A 55 6.02 30.03 -3.02
N VAL A 56 5.06 30.80 -2.50
CA VAL A 56 3.86 30.30 -1.81
C VAL A 56 2.81 29.93 -2.86
N ASN A 57 2.98 28.77 -3.45
CA ASN A 57 2.17 28.24 -4.55
C ASN A 57 2.20 26.70 -4.55
N LEU A 58 1.56 26.06 -5.54
CA LEU A 58 1.50 24.58 -5.64
C LEU A 58 2.89 23.95 -5.76
N LYS A 59 3.81 24.59 -6.48
CA LYS A 59 5.20 24.12 -6.63
C LYS A 59 5.94 24.15 -5.29
N GLY A 60 5.89 25.26 -4.56
CA GLY A 60 6.52 25.37 -3.24
C GLY A 60 5.94 24.38 -2.24
N ALA A 61 4.62 24.13 -2.27
CA ALA A 61 3.97 23.12 -1.45
C ALA A 61 4.44 21.70 -1.81
N SER A 62 4.57 21.40 -3.09
CA SER A 62 5.04 20.09 -3.57
C SER A 62 6.49 19.83 -3.20
N GLU A 63 7.36 20.82 -3.30
CA GLU A 63 8.76 20.71 -2.85
C GLU A 63 8.86 20.52 -1.33
N ALA A 64 7.99 21.17 -0.55
CA ALA A 64 7.90 20.95 0.88
C ALA A 64 7.48 19.52 1.22
N ILE A 65 6.53 18.97 0.49
CA ILE A 65 6.08 17.58 0.62
C ILE A 65 7.21 16.61 0.27
N ILE A 66 7.97 16.86 -0.80
CA ILE A 66 9.12 16.03 -1.18
C ILE A 66 10.16 15.99 -0.05
N GLN A 67 10.54 17.14 0.49
CA GLN A 67 11.51 17.20 1.59
C GLN A 67 10.99 16.50 2.84
N PHE A 68 9.75 16.73 3.22
CA PHE A 68 9.11 16.10 4.36
C PHE A 68 9.10 14.57 4.24
N ASN A 69 8.66 14.04 3.09
CA ASN A 69 8.63 12.60 2.85
C ASN A 69 10.04 11.98 2.84
N LYS A 70 11.02 12.64 2.23
CA LYS A 70 12.41 12.16 2.22
C LYS A 70 12.98 12.03 3.62
N MET A 71 12.74 13.01 4.50
CA MET A 71 13.22 12.94 5.89
C MET A 71 12.52 11.84 6.69
N ILE A 72 11.23 11.62 6.48
CA ILE A 72 10.52 10.46 7.09
C ILE A 72 11.13 9.16 6.58
N ILE A 73 11.28 8.99 5.25
CA ILE A 73 11.85 7.79 4.65
C ILE A 73 13.24 7.51 5.22
N ASP A 74 14.10 8.53 5.34
CA ASP A 74 15.44 8.41 5.91
C ASP A 74 15.44 7.92 7.37
N SER A 75 14.39 8.23 8.12
CA SER A 75 14.28 7.82 9.51
C SER A 75 13.74 6.41 9.71
N ILE A 76 13.05 5.83 8.69
CA ILE A 76 12.30 4.57 8.86
C ILE A 76 12.70 3.44 7.90
N TYR A 77 13.53 3.69 6.88
CA TYR A 77 13.78 2.71 5.80
C TYR A 77 14.35 1.36 6.28
N ASP A 78 15.09 1.37 7.38
CA ASP A 78 15.64 0.18 8.02
C ASP A 78 14.62 -0.54 8.95
N GLN A 79 13.47 0.09 9.23
CA GLN A 79 12.47 -0.41 10.16
C GLN A 79 11.25 -1.02 9.48
N VAL A 80 10.87 -0.58 8.28
CA VAL A 80 9.64 -1.00 7.61
C VAL A 80 9.90 -1.63 6.25
N PRO A 81 9.09 -2.62 5.80
CA PRO A 81 9.25 -3.26 4.50
C PRO A 81 8.83 -2.37 3.33
N ALA A 82 7.87 -1.47 3.56
CA ALA A 82 7.25 -0.69 2.50
C ALA A 82 6.72 0.65 2.97
N VAL A 83 6.54 1.55 2.00
CA VAL A 83 5.74 2.79 2.14
C VAL A 83 4.54 2.75 1.20
N LYS A 84 3.49 3.48 1.56
CA LYS A 84 2.26 3.56 0.79
C LYS A 84 1.85 5.02 0.54
N PRO A 85 2.39 5.68 -0.50
CA PRO A 85 1.94 7.02 -0.87
C PRO A 85 0.50 6.98 -1.41
N GLN A 86 -0.36 7.85 -0.84
CA GLN A 86 -1.77 7.98 -1.21
C GLN A 86 -1.93 9.06 -2.28
N LEU A 87 -2.22 8.65 -3.53
CA LEU A 87 -2.23 9.56 -4.68
C LEU A 87 -3.09 10.81 -4.49
N ALA A 88 -4.27 10.70 -3.87
CA ALA A 88 -5.16 11.84 -3.70
C ALA A 88 -4.50 13.04 -3.01
N TYR A 89 -3.58 12.80 -2.07
CA TYR A 89 -2.84 13.85 -1.36
C TYR A 89 -1.72 14.50 -2.18
N TYR A 90 -1.42 13.93 -3.33
CA TYR A 90 -0.49 14.51 -4.30
C TYR A 90 -1.26 15.13 -5.46
N GLU A 91 -2.25 14.43 -6.01
CA GLU A 91 -3.09 14.92 -7.13
C GLU A 91 -3.78 16.25 -6.79
N MET A 92 -4.13 16.51 -5.52
CA MET A 92 -4.70 17.80 -5.09
C MET A 92 -3.79 19.00 -5.31
N TYR A 93 -2.48 18.79 -5.53
CA TYR A 93 -1.51 19.83 -5.88
C TYR A 93 -1.20 19.88 -7.39
N GLY A 94 -2.04 19.23 -8.22
CA GLY A 94 -1.90 19.23 -9.68
C GLY A 94 -0.63 18.53 -10.17
N VAL A 95 -0.05 19.03 -11.26
CA VAL A 95 1.13 18.43 -11.89
C VAL A 95 2.34 18.42 -10.94
N ASP A 96 2.55 19.50 -10.18
CA ASP A 96 3.63 19.57 -9.19
C ASP A 96 3.46 18.50 -8.10
N GLY A 97 2.22 18.22 -7.68
CA GLY A 97 1.94 17.15 -6.72
C GLY A 97 2.19 15.76 -7.29
N VAL A 98 1.82 15.50 -8.54
CA VAL A 98 2.14 14.24 -9.23
C VAL A 98 3.65 14.06 -9.37
N TYR A 99 4.39 15.13 -9.63
CA TYR A 99 5.86 15.13 -9.59
C TYR A 99 6.37 14.77 -8.18
N ALA A 100 5.78 15.35 -7.13
CA ALA A 100 6.16 15.02 -5.76
C ALA A 100 5.87 13.55 -5.40
N PHE A 101 4.79 12.96 -5.93
CA PHE A 101 4.51 11.53 -5.81
C PHE A 101 5.63 10.70 -6.45
N ASP A 102 5.96 10.99 -7.70
CA ASP A 102 7.00 10.27 -8.45
C ASP A 102 8.37 10.34 -7.74
N GLU A 103 8.78 11.54 -7.32
CA GLU A 103 10.03 11.73 -6.58
C GLU A 103 10.03 11.00 -5.22
N THR A 104 8.91 10.96 -4.52
CA THR A 104 8.76 10.19 -3.28
C THR A 104 8.91 8.70 -3.53
N CYS A 105 8.26 8.16 -4.56
CA CYS A 105 8.35 6.75 -4.95
C CYS A 105 9.79 6.36 -5.33
N LYS A 106 10.43 7.15 -6.18
CA LYS A 106 11.84 6.94 -6.58
C LYS A 106 12.77 6.98 -5.39
N TYR A 107 12.56 7.92 -4.47
CA TYR A 107 13.40 8.04 -3.27
C TYR A 107 13.25 6.81 -2.35
N ALA A 108 12.03 6.37 -2.08
CA ALA A 108 11.76 5.20 -1.27
C ALA A 108 12.42 3.93 -1.86
N LYS A 109 12.33 3.75 -3.18
CA LYS A 109 12.99 2.63 -3.88
C LYS A 109 14.51 2.69 -3.77
N ARG A 110 15.14 3.87 -3.89
CA ARG A 110 16.60 4.04 -3.67
C ARG A 110 17.04 3.65 -2.26
N LYS A 111 16.14 3.77 -1.26
CA LYS A 111 16.37 3.34 0.13
C LYS A 111 16.06 1.85 0.37
N GLY A 112 15.71 1.09 -0.67
CA GLY A 112 15.39 -0.33 -0.57
C GLY A 112 13.99 -0.65 -0.06
N LEU A 113 13.11 0.35 0.02
CA LEU A 113 11.71 0.14 0.40
C LEU A 113 10.87 -0.30 -0.79
N LEU A 114 9.91 -1.19 -0.56
CA LEU A 114 8.84 -1.44 -1.51
C LEU A 114 7.84 -0.28 -1.49
N VAL A 115 7.27 0.01 -2.65
CA VAL A 115 6.31 1.12 -2.83
C VAL A 115 4.95 0.57 -3.25
N ILE A 116 3.94 0.81 -2.43
CA ILE A 116 2.54 0.48 -2.71
C ILE A 116 1.82 1.78 -3.07
N ALA A 117 1.50 2.02 -4.33
CA ALA A 117 0.71 3.18 -4.71
C ALA A 117 -0.76 3.00 -4.28
N ASP A 118 -1.27 3.91 -3.45
CA ASP A 118 -2.67 3.87 -3.06
C ASP A 118 -3.52 4.75 -4.00
N GLY A 119 -3.76 4.21 -5.21
CA GLY A 119 -4.43 4.93 -6.30
C GLY A 119 -5.88 4.50 -6.53
N LYS A 120 -6.28 3.33 -6.03
CA LYS A 120 -7.62 2.73 -6.21
C LYS A 120 -8.10 2.80 -7.66
N ARG A 121 -7.19 2.49 -8.60
CA ARG A 121 -7.46 2.57 -10.04
C ARG A 121 -8.47 1.50 -10.44
N ASN A 122 -9.25 1.83 -11.48
CA ASN A 122 -10.26 0.94 -12.04
C ASN A 122 -10.69 1.50 -13.39
N ASP A 123 -10.79 0.63 -14.40
CA ASP A 123 -11.38 0.89 -15.70
C ASP A 123 -11.48 -0.45 -16.45
N ILE A 124 -11.87 -0.45 -17.71
CA ILE A 124 -11.96 -1.64 -18.57
C ILE A 124 -11.06 -1.51 -19.81
N GLY A 125 -10.72 -2.67 -20.40
CA GLY A 125 -10.02 -2.74 -21.69
C GLY A 125 -8.72 -1.94 -21.72
N THR A 126 -8.51 -1.20 -22.77
CA THR A 126 -7.29 -0.41 -23.02
C THR A 126 -7.07 0.70 -22.00
N THR A 127 -8.12 1.23 -21.36
CA THR A 127 -8.00 2.24 -20.31
C THR A 127 -7.43 1.62 -19.02
N ALA A 128 -7.93 0.44 -18.61
CA ALA A 128 -7.35 -0.31 -17.50
C ALA A 128 -5.89 -0.70 -17.77
N GLU A 129 -5.57 -1.08 -19.02
CA GLU A 129 -4.20 -1.36 -19.45
C GLU A 129 -3.30 -0.12 -19.34
N ALA A 130 -3.79 1.07 -19.72
CA ALA A 130 -3.04 2.31 -19.57
C ALA A 130 -2.73 2.64 -18.11
N TYR A 131 -3.71 2.46 -17.20
CA TYR A 131 -3.46 2.59 -15.76
C TYR A 131 -2.43 1.56 -15.27
N SER A 132 -2.53 0.30 -15.70
CA SER A 132 -1.59 -0.74 -15.30
C SER A 132 -0.17 -0.42 -15.77
N LYS A 133 0.02 -0.05 -17.03
CA LYS A 133 1.32 0.33 -17.61
C LYS A 133 1.94 1.52 -16.87
N ALA A 134 1.14 2.53 -16.50
CA ALA A 134 1.63 3.71 -15.80
C ALA A 134 2.25 3.38 -14.43
N PHE A 135 1.68 2.44 -13.70
CA PHE A 135 2.13 2.13 -12.33
C PHE A 135 3.00 0.87 -12.25
N LEU A 136 2.65 -0.19 -12.97
CA LEU A 136 3.21 -1.52 -12.80
C LEU A 136 3.98 -2.02 -14.01
N GLY A 137 3.60 -1.55 -15.19
CA GLY A 137 4.08 -2.06 -16.48
C GLY A 137 5.15 -1.20 -17.13
N LEU A 138 5.17 -1.31 -18.45
CA LEU A 138 6.04 -0.56 -19.36
C LEU A 138 5.17 0.21 -20.35
N THR A 139 5.40 1.51 -20.47
CA THR A 139 4.74 2.38 -21.45
C THR A 139 5.51 2.35 -22.78
N ASP A 140 4.80 2.06 -23.86
CA ASP A 140 5.36 2.07 -25.20
C ASP A 140 5.62 3.53 -25.63
N ILE A 141 6.86 3.86 -25.97
CA ILE A 141 7.27 5.19 -26.45
C ILE A 141 7.45 5.15 -27.97
N ASP A 142 8.03 4.08 -28.49
CA ASP A 142 8.21 3.79 -29.90
C ASP A 142 8.21 2.26 -30.09
N LYS A 143 8.32 1.78 -31.34
CA LYS A 143 8.24 0.34 -31.69
C LYS A 143 9.15 -0.56 -30.85
N GLU A 144 10.32 -0.09 -30.48
CA GLU A 144 11.32 -0.85 -29.72
C GLU A 144 11.64 -0.24 -28.34
N ILE A 145 11.07 0.95 -28.02
CA ILE A 145 11.40 1.67 -26.79
C ILE A 145 10.21 1.62 -25.84
N LYS A 146 10.42 0.96 -24.70
CA LYS A 146 9.46 0.92 -23.60
C LYS A 146 10.11 1.47 -22.32
N GLN A 147 9.38 2.25 -21.58
CA GLN A 147 9.87 2.88 -20.36
C GLN A 147 8.89 2.69 -19.20
N LYS A 148 9.43 2.65 -18.00
CA LYS A 148 8.64 2.70 -16.77
C LYS A 148 8.27 4.14 -16.47
N ALA A 149 7.00 4.38 -16.13
CA ALA A 149 6.57 5.70 -15.64
C ALA A 149 6.81 5.77 -14.12
N PHE A 150 5.82 5.45 -13.29
CA PHE A 150 5.98 5.53 -11.83
C PHE A 150 6.77 4.34 -11.23
N ASP A 151 6.77 3.19 -11.89
CA ASP A 151 7.50 1.96 -11.49
C ASP A 151 7.33 1.57 -10.01
N VAL A 152 6.12 1.64 -9.48
CA VAL A 152 5.83 1.19 -8.12
C VAL A 152 5.81 -0.34 -8.04
N ASP A 153 5.89 -0.91 -6.83
CA ASP A 153 5.91 -2.37 -6.64
C ASP A 153 4.51 -2.97 -6.56
N ALA A 154 3.54 -2.21 -6.05
CA ALA A 154 2.13 -2.61 -6.03
C ALA A 154 1.19 -1.41 -6.14
N LEU A 155 -0.08 -1.69 -6.50
CA LEU A 155 -1.13 -0.69 -6.67
C LEU A 155 -2.43 -1.17 -6.01
N THR A 156 -3.17 -0.27 -5.35
CA THR A 156 -4.54 -0.56 -4.93
C THR A 156 -5.51 -0.37 -6.10
N VAL A 157 -6.45 -1.30 -6.26
CA VAL A 157 -7.42 -1.32 -7.37
C VAL A 157 -8.83 -1.59 -6.86
N SER A 158 -9.84 -1.07 -7.58
CA SER A 158 -11.24 -1.33 -7.28
C SER A 158 -11.78 -2.48 -8.14
N PRO A 159 -12.52 -3.44 -7.56
CA PRO A 159 -13.06 -4.59 -8.31
C PRO A 159 -14.42 -4.32 -8.97
N TYR A 160 -14.95 -3.10 -8.85
CA TYR A 160 -16.34 -2.79 -9.17
C TYR A 160 -16.75 -3.15 -10.60
N LEU A 161 -15.81 -3.09 -11.55
CA LEU A 161 -16.04 -3.43 -12.97
C LEU A 161 -15.75 -4.92 -13.30
N GLY A 162 -15.55 -5.75 -12.30
CA GLY A 162 -15.30 -7.18 -12.49
C GLY A 162 -13.92 -7.50 -13.04
N VAL A 163 -13.77 -8.68 -13.64
CA VAL A 163 -12.48 -9.22 -14.10
C VAL A 163 -11.86 -8.36 -15.22
N ASP A 164 -12.68 -7.75 -16.06
CA ASP A 164 -12.19 -6.87 -17.14
C ASP A 164 -11.40 -5.68 -16.62
N GLY A 165 -11.79 -5.20 -15.41
CA GLY A 165 -11.09 -4.11 -14.74
C GLY A 165 -9.86 -4.56 -13.93
N ILE A 166 -9.65 -5.87 -13.76
CA ILE A 166 -8.57 -6.42 -12.91
C ILE A 166 -7.51 -7.15 -13.74
N LYS A 167 -7.91 -7.83 -14.83
CA LYS A 167 -7.01 -8.64 -15.64
C LYS A 167 -5.77 -7.89 -16.15
N PRO A 168 -5.85 -6.65 -16.69
CA PRO A 168 -4.67 -5.93 -17.14
C PRO A 168 -3.60 -5.74 -16.04
N PHE A 169 -4.04 -5.51 -14.81
CA PHE A 169 -3.13 -5.39 -13.66
C PHE A 169 -2.51 -6.74 -13.26
N ILE A 170 -3.26 -7.85 -13.38
CA ILE A 170 -2.72 -9.20 -13.14
C ILE A 170 -1.66 -9.54 -14.19
N ASP A 171 -1.91 -9.19 -15.46
CA ASP A 171 -0.95 -9.42 -16.54
C ASP A 171 0.40 -8.71 -16.24
N ASP A 172 0.38 -7.48 -15.74
CA ASP A 172 1.59 -6.80 -15.30
C ASP A 172 2.19 -7.39 -14.00
N CYS A 173 1.37 -7.93 -13.09
CA CYS A 173 1.88 -8.68 -11.95
C CYS A 173 2.69 -9.91 -12.40
N ILE A 174 2.24 -10.62 -13.45
CA ILE A 174 2.95 -11.76 -14.03
C ILE A 174 4.23 -11.30 -14.73
N ASN A 175 4.09 -10.35 -15.66
CA ASN A 175 5.14 -9.96 -16.60
C ASN A 175 6.25 -9.14 -15.92
N ASN A 176 5.87 -8.26 -14.97
CA ASN A 176 6.78 -7.29 -14.34
C ASN A 176 7.06 -7.58 -12.85
N LYS A 177 6.59 -8.74 -12.33
CA LYS A 177 6.77 -9.15 -10.92
C LYS A 177 6.24 -8.12 -9.93
N LYS A 178 5.09 -7.53 -10.26
CA LYS A 178 4.38 -6.54 -9.46
C LYS A 178 3.26 -7.16 -8.62
N GLY A 179 2.55 -6.33 -7.86
CA GLY A 179 1.40 -6.75 -7.06
C GLY A 179 0.24 -5.77 -7.13
N ILE A 180 -0.93 -6.24 -6.75
CA ILE A 180 -2.11 -5.40 -6.53
C ILE A 180 -2.79 -5.73 -5.20
N PHE A 181 -3.47 -4.73 -4.63
CA PHE A 181 -4.38 -4.92 -3.50
C PHE A 181 -5.78 -4.48 -3.91
N VAL A 182 -6.68 -5.45 -3.99
CA VAL A 182 -8.08 -5.25 -4.41
C VAL A 182 -8.91 -4.80 -3.21
N LEU A 183 -9.76 -3.79 -3.36
CA LEU A 183 -10.69 -3.35 -2.31
C LEU A 183 -11.72 -4.44 -2.04
N VAL A 184 -11.76 -4.98 -0.83
CA VAL A 184 -12.71 -6.02 -0.40
C VAL A 184 -13.65 -5.51 0.69
N LYS A 185 -13.11 -5.14 1.86
CA LYS A 185 -13.90 -4.52 2.93
C LYS A 185 -13.17 -3.29 3.46
N THR A 186 -13.67 -2.12 3.09
CA THR A 186 -13.02 -0.84 3.42
C THR A 186 -13.41 -0.32 4.81
N SER A 187 -12.53 0.47 5.44
CA SER A 187 -12.66 0.90 6.84
C SER A 187 -13.66 2.02 7.09
N ASN A 188 -14.21 2.64 6.04
CA ASN A 188 -15.15 3.77 6.16
C ASN A 188 -16.54 3.31 6.63
N LYS A 189 -17.21 4.17 7.40
CA LYS A 189 -18.52 3.86 8.01
C LYS A 189 -19.62 3.48 7.00
N SER A 190 -19.62 4.11 5.82
CA SER A 190 -20.62 3.85 4.76
C SER A 190 -20.29 2.66 3.86
N SER A 191 -19.22 1.90 4.15
CA SER A 191 -18.85 0.73 3.34
C SER A 191 -19.98 -0.30 3.23
N GLY A 192 -20.79 -0.41 4.27
CA GLY A 192 -21.94 -1.33 4.30
C GLY A 192 -23.05 -1.01 3.29
N GLN A 193 -23.14 0.22 2.78
CA GLN A 193 -24.16 0.57 1.78
C GLN A 193 -24.05 -0.27 0.49
N LEU A 194 -22.85 -0.73 0.15
CA LEU A 194 -22.62 -1.61 -0.99
C LEU A 194 -22.04 -2.96 -0.56
N GLN A 195 -21.00 -2.94 0.29
CA GLN A 195 -20.21 -4.13 0.56
C GLN A 195 -20.95 -5.17 1.40
N ASP A 196 -21.89 -4.75 2.28
CA ASP A 196 -22.66 -5.64 3.16
C ASP A 196 -23.99 -6.10 2.54
N ILE A 197 -24.32 -5.67 1.30
CA ILE A 197 -25.52 -6.18 0.60
C ILE A 197 -25.36 -7.70 0.43
N VAL A 198 -26.41 -8.43 0.87
CA VAL A 198 -26.48 -9.88 0.76
C VAL A 198 -27.20 -10.27 -0.52
N THR A 199 -26.60 -11.15 -1.30
CA THR A 199 -27.18 -11.66 -2.54
C THR A 199 -28.22 -12.74 -2.25
N GLN A 200 -28.97 -13.13 -3.28
CA GLN A 200 -29.94 -14.24 -3.19
C GLN A 200 -29.32 -15.59 -2.78
N HIS A 201 -27.99 -15.74 -2.91
CA HIS A 201 -27.25 -16.94 -2.50
C HIS A 201 -26.73 -16.86 -1.06
N GLY A 202 -27.08 -15.82 -0.30
CA GLY A 202 -26.71 -15.66 1.10
C GLY A 202 -25.31 -15.08 1.37
N ASN A 203 -24.53 -14.79 0.34
CA ASN A 203 -23.19 -14.18 0.48
C ASN A 203 -23.27 -12.66 0.36
N SER A 204 -22.51 -11.95 1.17
CA SER A 204 -22.33 -10.50 1.00
C SER A 204 -21.43 -10.17 -0.20
N ILE A 205 -21.52 -8.94 -0.70
CA ILE A 205 -20.69 -8.49 -1.82
C ILE A 205 -19.19 -8.62 -1.47
N TYR A 206 -18.78 -8.25 -0.24
CA TYR A 206 -17.37 -8.35 0.15
C TYR A 206 -16.88 -9.82 0.20
N GLU A 207 -17.73 -10.80 0.55
CA GLU A 207 -17.39 -12.22 0.53
C GLU A 207 -17.20 -12.74 -0.89
N ILE A 208 -18.06 -12.32 -1.82
CA ILE A 208 -17.95 -12.67 -3.24
C ILE A 208 -16.66 -12.10 -3.82
N VAL A 209 -16.37 -10.83 -3.57
CA VAL A 209 -15.12 -10.20 -4.03
C VAL A 209 -13.89 -10.90 -3.43
N ALA A 210 -13.94 -11.33 -2.17
CA ALA A 210 -12.86 -12.09 -1.54
C ALA A 210 -12.62 -13.44 -2.25
N GLY A 211 -13.69 -14.12 -2.67
CA GLY A 211 -13.59 -15.33 -3.50
C GLY A 211 -12.87 -15.05 -4.82
N TYR A 212 -13.26 -14.00 -5.52
CA TYR A 212 -12.60 -13.57 -6.76
C TYR A 212 -11.12 -13.24 -6.55
N VAL A 213 -10.76 -12.51 -5.49
CA VAL A 213 -9.36 -12.20 -5.17
C VAL A 213 -8.53 -13.47 -5.01
N ASN A 214 -9.07 -14.48 -4.32
CA ASN A 214 -8.41 -15.77 -4.16
C ASN A 214 -8.19 -16.48 -5.51
N ASP A 215 -9.18 -16.42 -6.42
CA ASP A 215 -9.07 -17.03 -7.74
C ASP A 215 -8.13 -16.24 -8.67
N TRP A 216 -8.24 -14.93 -8.72
CA TRP A 216 -7.37 -14.05 -9.51
C TRP A 216 -5.90 -14.13 -9.10
N GLY A 217 -5.65 -14.49 -7.84
CA GLY A 217 -4.30 -14.60 -7.30
C GLY A 217 -3.55 -15.88 -7.68
N LYS A 218 -4.23 -16.92 -8.16
CA LYS A 218 -3.61 -18.24 -8.46
C LYS A 218 -2.38 -18.14 -9.38
N PRO A 219 -2.41 -17.39 -10.50
CA PRO A 219 -1.27 -17.31 -11.43
C PRO A 219 -0.03 -16.61 -10.87
N VAL A 220 -0.17 -15.85 -9.79
CA VAL A 220 0.89 -15.01 -9.22
C VAL A 220 1.23 -15.39 -7.77
N THR A 221 1.08 -16.66 -7.45
CA THR A 221 1.47 -17.23 -6.15
C THR A 221 2.99 -17.38 -6.09
N GLY A 222 3.60 -16.82 -5.04
CA GLY A 222 5.03 -16.85 -4.79
C GLY A 222 5.47 -18.09 -4.01
N LYS A 223 6.77 -18.14 -3.70
CA LYS A 223 7.42 -19.30 -3.05
C LYS A 223 6.94 -19.57 -1.62
N TYR A 224 6.42 -18.56 -0.94
CA TYR A 224 5.86 -18.69 0.41
C TYR A 224 4.39 -19.11 0.41
N GLY A 225 3.80 -19.42 -0.76
CA GLY A 225 2.39 -19.83 -0.87
C GLY A 225 1.40 -18.66 -0.82
N TYR A 226 1.86 -17.44 -0.81
CA TYR A 226 1.03 -16.23 -0.89
C TYR A 226 1.02 -15.65 -2.30
N SER A 227 -0.05 -14.93 -2.63
CA SER A 227 -0.27 -14.32 -3.94
C SER A 227 0.13 -12.85 -3.98
N SER A 228 0.65 -12.39 -5.13
CA SER A 228 0.85 -10.96 -5.44
C SER A 228 -0.47 -10.21 -5.70
N VAL A 229 -1.60 -10.90 -5.83
CA VAL A 229 -2.94 -10.32 -5.77
C VAL A 229 -3.42 -10.40 -4.32
N GLY A 230 -3.37 -9.28 -3.64
CA GLY A 230 -3.81 -9.11 -2.26
C GLY A 230 -5.16 -8.42 -2.16
N ALA A 231 -5.59 -8.15 -0.93
CA ALA A 231 -6.86 -7.51 -0.60
C ALA A 231 -6.67 -6.34 0.36
N VAL A 232 -7.55 -5.35 0.31
CA VAL A 232 -7.69 -4.32 1.35
C VAL A 232 -8.84 -4.70 2.27
N VAL A 233 -8.54 -4.89 3.57
CA VAL A 233 -9.53 -5.19 4.61
C VAL A 233 -9.26 -4.29 5.82
N GLY A 234 -10.21 -3.42 6.16
CA GLY A 234 -10.05 -2.45 7.25
C GLY A 234 -10.03 -3.08 8.65
N ALA A 235 -9.16 -2.57 9.52
CA ALA A 235 -9.07 -2.99 10.92
C ALA A 235 -10.35 -2.73 11.74
N THR A 236 -11.21 -1.82 11.28
CA THR A 236 -12.46 -1.43 11.96
C THR A 236 -13.54 -2.51 11.93
N TYR A 237 -13.32 -3.60 11.20
CA TYR A 237 -14.24 -4.73 11.04
C TYR A 237 -13.57 -6.08 11.37
N PRO A 238 -13.18 -6.32 12.65
CA PRO A 238 -12.37 -7.48 13.04
C PRO A 238 -13.05 -8.84 12.79
N ASN A 239 -14.38 -8.93 12.95
CA ASN A 239 -15.13 -10.15 12.67
C ASN A 239 -15.15 -10.50 11.19
N GLN A 240 -15.36 -9.49 10.33
CA GLN A 240 -15.28 -9.64 8.89
C GLN A 240 -13.85 -9.99 8.45
N ALA A 241 -12.83 -9.37 9.05
CA ALA A 241 -11.44 -9.69 8.76
C ALA A 241 -11.12 -11.17 9.07
N LYS A 242 -11.59 -11.69 10.20
CA LYS A 242 -11.46 -13.11 10.57
C LYS A 242 -12.13 -14.03 9.55
N LEU A 243 -13.37 -13.73 9.14
CA LEU A 243 -14.09 -14.49 8.11
C LEU A 243 -13.34 -14.42 6.77
N LEU A 244 -12.98 -13.22 6.33
CA LEU A 244 -12.30 -12.99 5.07
C LEU A 244 -10.95 -13.70 4.99
N ARG A 245 -10.22 -13.83 6.12
CA ARG A 245 -8.97 -14.61 6.17
C ARG A 245 -9.22 -16.10 5.86
N THR A 246 -10.38 -16.67 6.22
CA THR A 246 -10.71 -18.06 5.90
C THR A 246 -11.04 -18.27 4.41
N ILE A 247 -11.60 -17.25 3.76
CA ILE A 247 -11.91 -17.26 2.32
C ILE A 247 -10.64 -17.04 1.50
N MET A 248 -9.88 -15.99 1.82
CA MET A 248 -8.66 -15.56 1.09
C MET A 248 -7.41 -16.23 1.68
N ARG A 249 -7.25 -17.53 1.48
CA ARG A 249 -6.16 -18.30 2.13
C ARG A 249 -4.77 -17.90 1.67
N THR A 250 -4.62 -17.48 0.43
CA THR A 250 -3.33 -17.14 -0.19
C THR A 250 -3.14 -15.64 -0.41
N ALA A 251 -4.19 -14.83 -0.40
CA ALA A 251 -4.08 -13.40 -0.59
C ALA A 251 -3.44 -12.71 0.62
N TYR A 252 -2.52 -11.79 0.39
CA TYR A 252 -1.98 -10.91 1.42
C TYR A 252 -2.96 -9.76 1.71
N ILE A 253 -3.19 -9.42 2.96
CA ILE A 253 -4.16 -8.40 3.35
C ILE A 253 -3.43 -7.11 3.73
N LEU A 254 -3.74 -6.02 3.03
CA LEU A 254 -3.38 -4.66 3.44
C LEU A 254 -4.47 -4.15 4.39
N VAL A 255 -4.07 -3.87 5.64
CA VAL A 255 -4.98 -3.50 6.74
C VAL A 255 -4.85 -2.01 7.06
N PRO A 256 -5.68 -1.13 6.50
CA PRO A 256 -5.78 0.27 6.94
C PRO A 256 -6.63 0.38 8.22
N GLY A 257 -6.44 1.50 8.95
CA GLY A 257 -7.30 1.86 10.08
C GLY A 257 -6.71 1.58 11.46
N TYR A 258 -5.44 1.16 11.56
CA TYR A 258 -4.72 1.07 12.83
C TYR A 258 -4.53 2.46 13.45
N GLY A 259 -4.73 2.54 14.76
CA GLY A 259 -4.53 3.76 15.56
C GLY A 259 -5.54 4.87 15.22
N ALA A 260 -5.24 5.72 14.28
CA ALA A 260 -6.01 6.95 13.98
C ALA A 260 -7.49 6.74 13.62
N GLN A 261 -7.90 5.55 13.18
CA GLN A 261 -9.29 5.20 12.87
C GLN A 261 -9.91 4.26 13.94
N GLY A 262 -9.20 4.01 15.05
CA GLY A 262 -9.68 3.24 16.18
C GLY A 262 -9.37 1.74 16.15
N GLY A 263 -8.75 1.22 15.07
CA GLY A 263 -8.30 -0.17 15.03
C GLY A 263 -7.11 -0.41 15.96
N THR A 264 -7.15 -1.49 16.74
CA THR A 264 -6.06 -1.92 17.63
C THR A 264 -5.17 -2.98 16.94
N ALA A 265 -3.99 -3.24 17.51
CA ALA A 265 -3.14 -4.35 17.05
C ALA A 265 -3.86 -5.71 17.13
N ARG A 266 -4.69 -5.90 18.15
CA ARG A 266 -5.51 -7.11 18.30
C ARG A 266 -6.55 -7.25 17.17
N ASP A 267 -7.17 -6.15 16.74
CA ASP A 267 -8.11 -6.16 15.62
C ASP A 267 -7.37 -6.50 14.33
N CYS A 268 -6.21 -5.90 14.09
CA CYS A 268 -5.36 -6.18 12.92
C CYS A 268 -4.90 -7.64 12.88
N ALA A 269 -4.60 -8.26 14.04
CA ALA A 269 -4.17 -9.65 14.12
C ALA A 269 -5.14 -10.64 13.47
N ASN A 270 -6.45 -10.33 13.40
CA ASN A 270 -7.43 -11.18 12.73
C ASN A 270 -7.17 -11.39 11.24
N SER A 271 -6.42 -10.48 10.59
CA SER A 271 -6.06 -10.58 9.17
C SER A 271 -4.84 -11.49 8.90
N PHE A 272 -4.07 -11.83 9.91
CA PHE A 272 -2.87 -12.67 9.79
C PHE A 272 -3.18 -14.16 9.86
N HIS A 273 -2.27 -15.00 9.41
CA HIS A 273 -2.25 -16.44 9.70
C HIS A 273 -1.51 -16.74 11.02
N LYS A 274 -1.51 -18.01 11.42
CA LYS A 274 -0.80 -18.49 12.64
C LYS A 274 0.72 -18.36 12.54
N ASP A 275 1.27 -18.37 11.33
CA ASP A 275 2.69 -18.16 11.02
C ASP A 275 3.11 -16.68 11.11
N LYS A 276 2.19 -15.79 11.53
CA LYS A 276 2.35 -14.33 11.62
C LYS A 276 2.53 -13.63 10.27
N LEU A 277 2.25 -14.32 9.16
CA LEU A 277 2.25 -13.79 7.80
C LEU A 277 0.81 -13.57 7.31
N GLY A 278 0.66 -13.17 6.05
CA GLY A 278 -0.62 -13.00 5.37
C GLY A 278 -1.22 -11.60 5.46
N ALA A 279 -0.62 -10.69 6.22
CA ALA A 279 -1.09 -9.30 6.26
C ALA A 279 0.05 -8.29 6.52
N ILE A 280 -0.22 -7.03 6.13
CA ILE A 280 0.56 -5.84 6.46
C ILE A 280 -0.38 -4.77 6.99
N VAL A 281 0.07 -3.98 7.97
CA VAL A 281 -0.75 -2.99 8.65
C VAL A 281 -0.28 -1.58 8.32
N ASN A 282 -1.19 -0.75 7.80
CA ASN A 282 -0.87 0.63 7.40
C ASN A 282 -1.20 1.64 8.48
N ALA A 283 -0.24 2.51 8.78
CA ALA A 283 -0.42 3.73 9.56
C ALA A 283 0.13 4.94 8.79
N SER A 284 -0.64 6.01 8.71
CA SER A 284 -0.25 7.25 8.01
C SER A 284 -0.10 8.40 8.99
N ARG A 285 -1.20 9.01 9.41
CA ARG A 285 -1.19 10.22 10.25
C ARG A 285 -0.47 10.03 11.58
N SER A 286 -0.62 8.88 12.24
CA SER A 286 0.06 8.61 13.52
C SER A 286 1.58 8.62 13.39
N VAL A 287 2.11 8.21 12.23
CA VAL A 287 3.54 8.23 11.94
C VAL A 287 3.98 9.61 11.44
N MET A 288 3.33 10.14 10.39
CA MET A 288 3.73 11.42 9.78
C MET A 288 3.61 12.61 10.75
N CYS A 289 2.64 12.58 11.67
CA CYS A 289 2.38 13.63 12.65
C CYS A 289 2.72 13.17 14.08
N ALA A 290 3.60 12.18 14.25
CA ALA A 290 3.97 11.66 15.56
C ALA A 290 4.41 12.78 16.52
N TYR A 291 5.25 13.70 16.06
CA TYR A 291 5.77 14.84 16.81
C TYR A 291 4.66 15.80 17.34
N LYS A 292 3.44 15.77 16.77
CA LYS A 292 2.27 16.56 17.25
C LYS A 292 1.41 15.79 18.24
N SER A 293 1.63 14.48 18.38
CA SER A 293 0.82 13.63 19.25
C SER A 293 1.12 13.86 20.73
N ASP A 294 0.13 13.62 21.59
CA ASP A 294 0.32 13.73 23.05
C ASP A 294 1.40 12.79 23.58
N MET A 295 1.64 11.68 22.87
CA MET A 295 2.65 10.69 23.23
C MET A 295 4.06 11.21 23.03
N TRP A 296 4.33 11.91 21.91
CA TRP A 296 5.68 12.22 21.47
C TRP A 296 6.05 13.71 21.52
N LYS A 297 5.05 14.64 21.57
CA LYS A 297 5.28 16.09 21.48
C LYS A 297 6.13 16.69 22.62
N LYS A 298 6.29 15.97 23.75
CA LYS A 298 7.16 16.40 24.85
C LYS A 298 8.62 15.99 24.66
N GLU A 299 8.86 14.96 23.86
CA GLU A 299 10.18 14.38 23.63
C GLU A 299 10.81 14.88 22.33
N TYR A 300 9.98 15.10 21.30
CA TYR A 300 10.44 15.52 19.97
C TYR A 300 9.87 16.87 19.59
N SER A 301 10.77 17.83 19.33
CA SER A 301 10.38 19.12 18.74
C SER A 301 9.98 18.98 17.26
N GLU A 302 9.52 20.05 16.64
CA GLU A 302 9.18 20.09 15.23
C GLU A 302 10.37 19.77 14.33
N GLU A 303 11.58 20.18 14.71
CA GLU A 303 12.82 19.88 13.97
C GLU A 303 13.20 18.40 14.02
N ARG A 304 12.76 17.71 15.08
CA ARG A 304 13.00 16.29 15.29
C ARG A 304 11.81 15.40 14.88
N PHE A 305 10.92 15.90 14.04
CA PHE A 305 9.70 15.18 13.62
C PHE A 305 9.99 13.80 13.02
N ALA A 306 11.07 13.66 12.27
CA ALA A 306 11.46 12.40 11.65
C ALA A 306 11.87 11.33 12.67
N GLU A 307 12.52 11.76 13.77
CA GLU A 307 12.84 10.88 14.90
C GLU A 307 11.55 10.43 15.63
N ALA A 308 10.58 11.32 15.79
CA ALA A 308 9.26 10.97 16.33
C ALA A 308 8.54 9.95 15.43
N SER A 309 8.62 10.10 14.09
CA SER A 309 8.09 9.12 13.13
C SER A 309 8.73 7.74 13.31
N ARG A 310 10.05 7.69 13.49
CA ARG A 310 10.77 6.43 13.77
C ARG A 310 10.32 5.81 15.10
N ALA A 311 10.20 6.59 16.16
CA ALA A 311 9.76 6.12 17.46
C ALA A 311 8.34 5.51 17.39
N GLU A 312 7.43 6.17 16.68
CA GLU A 312 6.07 5.64 16.46
C GLU A 312 6.06 4.36 15.64
N VAL A 313 6.90 4.23 14.61
CA VAL A 313 7.04 2.99 13.83
C VAL A 313 7.54 1.84 14.71
N ILE A 314 8.53 2.08 15.56
CA ILE A 314 9.06 1.06 16.50
C ILE A 314 7.96 0.65 17.50
N ARG A 315 7.27 1.61 18.10
CA ARG A 315 6.13 1.34 18.99
C ARG A 315 5.04 0.49 18.32
N MET A 316 4.68 0.83 17.06
CA MET A 316 3.69 0.09 16.29
C MET A 316 4.15 -1.34 15.99
N LYS A 317 5.42 -1.52 15.62
CA LYS A 317 6.05 -2.83 15.42
C LYS A 317 5.89 -3.70 16.65
N ASP A 318 6.27 -3.17 17.83
CA ASP A 318 6.23 -3.91 19.08
C ASP A 318 4.80 -4.27 19.49
N ASP A 319 3.84 -3.35 19.34
CA ASP A 319 2.43 -3.57 19.61
C ASP A 319 1.82 -4.66 18.71
N LEU A 320 2.13 -4.64 17.41
CA LEU A 320 1.68 -5.66 16.46
C LEU A 320 2.30 -7.02 16.75
N ASN A 321 3.60 -7.07 16.98
CA ASN A 321 4.28 -8.33 17.29
C ASN A 321 3.75 -8.94 18.60
N ALA A 322 3.53 -8.14 19.65
CA ALA A 322 2.93 -8.60 20.89
C ALA A 322 1.49 -9.14 20.69
N ALA A 323 0.70 -8.53 19.81
CA ALA A 323 -0.63 -9.02 19.48
C ALA A 323 -0.60 -10.35 18.69
N LEU A 324 0.39 -10.51 17.80
CA LEU A 324 0.57 -11.73 16.99
C LEU A 324 1.10 -12.90 17.82
N GLU A 325 1.89 -12.66 18.90
CA GLU A 325 2.31 -13.71 19.83
C GLU A 325 1.14 -14.34 20.63
N ARG A 326 0.08 -13.55 20.85
CA ARG A 326 -1.10 -13.96 21.64
C ARG A 326 -2.20 -14.61 20.79
N LYS A 327 -2.00 -14.74 19.47
CA LYS A 327 -2.95 -15.31 18.53
C LYS A 327 -2.81 -16.86 18.46
#